data_0a06e480fa2c9e1d94d3213460d68c86
#
_entry.id   0a06e480fa2c9e1d94d3213460d68c86
#
_cell.length_a   1.000
_cell.length_b   1.000
_cell.length_c   1.000
_cell.angle_alpha   90.00
_cell.angle_beta   90.00
_cell.angle_gamma   90.00
#
_symmetry.space_group_name_H-M   'P 1'
#
loop_
_entity.id
_entity.type
_entity.pdbx_description
1 polymer ?
#
loop_
_entity_poly.entity_id
_entity_poly.type
_entity_poly.pdbx_seq_one_letter_code
_entity_poly.pdbx_strand_id
1 'polypeptide(L)'
;MVSTILGAFRVADIRKKILFTAAILALYRLGTHIPAPGISASAVKAVSQQLSGNGIFGLLNLFSGGGLGRIAIFALGIMPYIRASIILQLLQVVVPSLEKLQKEGEVGQARITQYTRYLTVGLAFAQSIGYVFLFKSFQAQAGVTLIPNFTLAKVFLIVISLTAGTVLLMWMGELITQRGIGNGISLLIFASIVARIPNGVHAWWTNPDQVFRVIMPFIAVGVVAAIVFVQEGQRRIPIQYAKRVIGRRMTQGTQTYLPLRVNMAGVIPVIFAASVMAIPPTIGQLIGQNRNNFGTDLANFFSPQGWHYVLGESILIILFTYFYTAVTFNPVDQADNLKKYGGFIPGVRPGRPTAEFLDRILARLTFPGALFLAAIAALPTVLINQTSANFFFGGTSILIVIGVALDTMKQLEAQLMMRNYEGFLK
;
A
#
# COMPACT_ATOMS: atom_id res chain seq x y z
N MET A 1 8.67 20.72 -7.85
CA MET A 1 7.91 19.55 -8.32
C MET A 1 7.62 19.62 -9.83
N VAL A 2 6.91 20.61 -10.36
CA VAL A 2 6.61 20.67 -11.82
C VAL A 2 7.89 20.74 -12.67
N SER A 3 8.88 21.53 -12.26
CA SER A 3 10.18 21.63 -12.91
C SER A 3 10.98 20.31 -12.90
N THR A 4 10.86 19.53 -11.85
CA THR A 4 11.49 18.20 -11.72
C THR A 4 10.88 17.20 -12.69
N ILE A 5 9.55 17.17 -12.80
CA ILE A 5 8.84 16.30 -13.75
C ILE A 5 9.21 16.67 -15.20
N LEU A 6 9.17 17.96 -15.54
CA LEU A 6 9.56 18.43 -16.87
C LEU A 6 11.04 18.12 -17.18
N GLY A 7 11.92 18.25 -16.19
CA GLY A 7 13.33 17.85 -16.28
C GLY A 7 13.51 16.35 -16.53
N ALA A 8 12.69 15.51 -15.87
CA ALA A 8 12.72 14.05 -16.03
C ALA A 8 12.39 13.60 -17.46
N PHE A 9 11.44 14.25 -18.11
CA PHE A 9 11.09 13.94 -19.51
C PHE A 9 12.18 14.30 -20.54
N ARG A 10 13.08 15.23 -20.19
CA ARG A 10 14.22 15.60 -21.04
C ARG A 10 15.33 14.55 -21.05
N VAL A 11 15.44 13.75 -19.98
CA VAL A 11 16.44 12.69 -19.87
C VAL A 11 15.92 11.42 -20.51
N ALA A 12 16.54 10.93 -21.57
CA ALA A 12 16.06 9.82 -22.41
C ALA A 12 15.80 8.53 -21.60
N ASP A 13 16.68 8.17 -20.65
CA ASP A 13 16.54 6.93 -19.87
C ASP A 13 15.43 7.02 -18.84
N ILE A 14 15.27 8.16 -18.18
CA ILE A 14 14.18 8.37 -17.22
C ILE A 14 12.85 8.39 -17.96
N ARG A 15 12.80 9.04 -19.13
CA ARG A 15 11.62 9.02 -20.01
C ARG A 15 11.23 7.60 -20.41
N LYS A 16 12.19 6.73 -20.78
CA LYS A 16 11.92 5.31 -21.09
C LYS A 16 11.31 4.58 -19.88
N LYS A 17 11.84 4.79 -18.69
CA LYS A 17 11.31 4.20 -17.44
C LYS A 17 9.88 4.69 -17.12
N ILE A 18 9.61 6.00 -17.29
CA ILE A 18 8.26 6.57 -17.10
C ILE A 18 7.28 5.95 -18.09
N LEU A 19 7.62 5.91 -19.39
CA LEU A 19 6.78 5.35 -20.42
C LEU A 19 6.53 3.85 -20.22
N PHE A 20 7.55 3.09 -19.78
CA PHE A 20 7.41 1.69 -19.44
C PHE A 20 6.43 1.47 -18.28
N THR A 21 6.57 2.27 -17.21
CA THR A 21 5.65 2.23 -16.07
C THR A 21 4.23 2.57 -16.50
N ALA A 22 4.04 3.63 -17.27
CA ALA A 22 2.74 4.04 -17.80
C ALA A 22 2.11 2.96 -18.70
N ALA A 23 2.91 2.29 -19.54
CA ALA A 23 2.43 1.20 -20.40
C ALA A 23 1.92 0.00 -19.58
N ILE A 24 2.66 -0.41 -18.53
CA ILE A 24 2.21 -1.49 -17.63
C ILE A 24 0.95 -1.09 -16.87
N LEU A 25 0.85 0.14 -16.37
CA LEU A 25 -0.36 0.64 -15.71
C LEU A 25 -1.57 0.67 -16.68
N ALA A 26 -1.36 1.00 -17.95
CA ALA A 26 -2.40 0.92 -18.97
C ALA A 26 -2.85 -0.53 -19.23
N LEU A 27 -1.90 -1.48 -19.34
CA LEU A 27 -2.22 -2.91 -19.44
C LEU A 27 -2.98 -3.43 -18.23
N TYR A 28 -2.57 -3.03 -17.02
CA TYR A 28 -3.32 -3.31 -15.80
C TYR A 28 -4.75 -2.80 -15.92
N ARG A 29 -4.92 -1.57 -16.36
CA ARG A 29 -6.26 -0.98 -16.50
C ARG A 29 -7.13 -1.70 -17.51
N LEU A 30 -6.58 -2.14 -18.64
CA LEU A 30 -7.28 -2.98 -19.61
C LEU A 30 -7.74 -4.29 -18.99
N GLY A 31 -6.88 -5.00 -18.26
CA GLY A 31 -7.22 -6.27 -17.62
C GLY A 31 -8.32 -6.17 -16.55
N THR A 32 -8.50 -5.00 -15.91
CA THR A 32 -9.63 -4.78 -14.98
C THR A 32 -10.98 -4.66 -15.68
N HIS A 33 -11.02 -4.59 -17.01
CA HIS A 33 -12.24 -4.51 -17.82
C HIS A 33 -12.57 -5.83 -18.52
N ILE A 34 -11.65 -6.79 -18.58
CA ILE A 34 -11.84 -8.07 -19.22
C ILE A 34 -12.52 -9.02 -18.21
N PRO A 35 -13.79 -9.43 -18.44
CA PRO A 35 -14.47 -10.34 -17.52
C PRO A 35 -13.77 -11.70 -17.50
N ALA A 36 -13.85 -12.38 -16.35
CA ALA A 36 -13.29 -13.71 -16.21
C ALA A 36 -14.03 -14.71 -17.10
N PRO A 37 -13.35 -15.67 -17.75
CA PRO A 37 -13.98 -16.65 -18.61
C PRO A 37 -14.96 -17.52 -17.82
N GLY A 38 -16.08 -17.86 -18.45
CA GLY A 38 -17.17 -18.65 -17.80
C GLY A 38 -18.22 -17.82 -17.06
N ILE A 39 -18.11 -16.49 -17.08
CA ILE A 39 -19.05 -15.55 -16.44
C ILE A 39 -19.83 -14.79 -17.51
N SER A 40 -21.13 -14.61 -17.28
CA SER A 40 -21.99 -13.86 -18.21
C SER A 40 -21.78 -12.35 -18.04
N ALA A 41 -21.25 -11.68 -19.08
CA ALA A 41 -20.98 -10.24 -19.05
C ALA A 41 -22.25 -9.38 -18.88
N SER A 42 -23.40 -9.83 -19.38
CA SER A 42 -24.68 -9.15 -19.20
C SER A 42 -25.18 -9.23 -17.75
N ALA A 43 -25.01 -10.37 -17.10
CA ALA A 43 -25.37 -10.58 -15.71
C ALA A 43 -24.47 -9.80 -14.73
N VAL A 44 -23.18 -9.57 -15.08
CA VAL A 44 -22.25 -8.77 -14.28
C VAL A 44 -22.76 -7.34 -14.12
N LYS A 45 -23.35 -6.74 -15.16
CA LYS A 45 -23.89 -5.37 -15.06
C LYS A 45 -24.99 -5.25 -14.02
N ALA A 46 -25.85 -6.25 -13.88
CA ALA A 46 -26.94 -6.26 -12.90
C ALA A 46 -26.41 -6.35 -11.45
N VAL A 47 -25.34 -7.10 -11.23
CA VAL A 47 -24.75 -7.33 -9.91
C VAL A 47 -23.66 -6.31 -9.57
N SER A 48 -23.14 -5.60 -10.56
CA SER A 48 -22.03 -4.65 -10.37
C SER A 48 -22.33 -3.54 -9.36
N GLN A 49 -23.58 -3.11 -9.26
CA GLN A 49 -23.99 -2.10 -8.26
C GLN A 49 -23.91 -2.64 -6.83
N GLN A 50 -24.28 -3.90 -6.59
CA GLN A 50 -24.17 -4.55 -5.29
C GLN A 50 -22.70 -4.81 -4.92
N LEU A 51 -21.90 -5.26 -5.89
CA LEU A 51 -20.46 -5.51 -5.71
C LEU A 51 -19.62 -4.21 -5.59
N SER A 52 -20.15 -3.09 -6.06
CA SER A 52 -19.47 -1.79 -6.01
C SER A 52 -19.98 -0.90 -4.89
N GLY A 53 -20.98 -1.33 -4.15
CA GLY A 53 -21.64 -0.59 -3.09
C GLY A 53 -20.74 -0.28 -1.89
N ASN A 54 -21.28 0.45 -0.94
CA ASN A 54 -20.61 0.78 0.32
C ASN A 54 -20.44 -0.49 1.17
N GLY A 55 -19.30 -0.57 1.86
CA GLY A 55 -18.97 -1.70 2.70
C GLY A 55 -17.69 -2.41 2.26
N ILE A 56 -17.51 -3.65 2.70
CA ILE A 56 -16.29 -4.43 2.43
C ILE A 56 -16.04 -4.66 0.96
N PHE A 57 -17.10 -4.97 0.19
CA PHE A 57 -16.97 -5.13 -1.26
C PHE A 57 -16.54 -3.85 -1.95
N GLY A 58 -16.96 -2.68 -1.47
CA GLY A 58 -16.49 -1.40 -1.92
C GLY A 58 -14.97 -1.22 -1.71
N LEU A 59 -14.46 -1.59 -0.52
CA LEU A 59 -13.03 -1.57 -0.22
C LEU A 59 -12.24 -2.57 -1.07
N LEU A 60 -12.68 -3.84 -1.17
CA LEU A 60 -12.04 -4.86 -1.99
C LEU A 60 -12.02 -4.44 -3.47
N ASN A 61 -13.13 -3.86 -3.94
CA ASN A 61 -13.25 -3.35 -5.29
C ASN A 61 -12.36 -2.12 -5.55
N LEU A 62 -12.08 -1.31 -4.53
CA LEU A 62 -11.13 -0.19 -4.60
C LEU A 62 -9.71 -0.71 -4.87
N PHE A 63 -9.25 -1.71 -4.11
CA PHE A 63 -7.92 -2.30 -4.27
C PHE A 63 -7.77 -3.13 -5.57
N SER A 64 -8.86 -3.65 -6.13
CA SER A 64 -8.85 -4.33 -7.43
C SER A 64 -9.02 -3.38 -8.62
N GLY A 65 -9.08 -2.05 -8.39
CA GLY A 65 -9.26 -1.06 -9.47
C GLY A 65 -10.62 -1.16 -10.18
N GLY A 66 -11.65 -1.66 -9.50
CA GLY A 66 -12.96 -1.92 -10.08
C GLY A 66 -13.11 -3.30 -10.72
N GLY A 67 -12.07 -4.13 -10.67
CA GLY A 67 -12.07 -5.47 -11.25
C GLY A 67 -13.04 -6.42 -10.56
N LEU A 68 -13.22 -6.31 -9.23
CA LEU A 68 -14.17 -7.13 -8.50
C LEU A 68 -15.62 -6.83 -8.91
N GLY A 69 -16.00 -5.56 -9.02
CA GLY A 69 -17.35 -5.17 -9.42
C GLY A 69 -17.70 -5.57 -10.86
N ARG A 70 -16.70 -5.85 -11.70
CA ARG A 70 -16.85 -6.36 -13.07
C ARG A 70 -16.58 -7.84 -13.19
N ILE A 71 -16.23 -8.50 -12.10
CA ILE A 71 -15.79 -9.90 -12.04
C ILE A 71 -14.73 -10.16 -13.13
N ALA A 72 -13.76 -9.24 -13.22
CA ALA A 72 -12.70 -9.27 -14.21
C ALA A 72 -11.63 -10.31 -13.84
N ILE A 73 -10.72 -10.61 -14.75
CA ILE A 73 -9.55 -11.48 -14.51
C ILE A 73 -8.73 -10.98 -13.30
N PHE A 74 -8.68 -9.65 -13.11
CA PHE A 74 -8.01 -9.01 -11.96
C PHE A 74 -8.94 -8.74 -10.76
N ALA A 75 -10.02 -9.51 -10.60
CA ALA A 75 -10.99 -9.29 -9.49
C ALA A 75 -10.38 -9.42 -8.09
N LEU A 76 -9.40 -10.31 -7.89
CA LEU A 76 -8.67 -10.40 -6.62
C LEU A 76 -7.72 -9.22 -6.39
N GLY A 77 -7.34 -8.52 -7.46
CA GLY A 77 -6.34 -7.45 -7.39
C GLY A 77 -4.98 -7.95 -6.89
N ILE A 78 -4.25 -7.04 -6.23
CA ILE A 78 -2.92 -7.33 -5.68
C ILE A 78 -2.96 -7.78 -4.20
N MET A 79 -4.18 -7.90 -3.61
CA MET A 79 -4.37 -8.21 -2.20
C MET A 79 -3.70 -9.52 -1.73
N PRO A 80 -3.76 -10.64 -2.50
CA PRO A 80 -3.08 -11.89 -2.10
C PRO A 80 -1.57 -11.71 -1.96
N TYR A 81 -0.95 -10.92 -2.83
CA TYR A 81 0.47 -10.61 -2.76
C TYR A 81 0.82 -9.75 -1.54
N ILE A 82 0.02 -8.73 -1.24
CA ILE A 82 0.22 -7.89 -0.06
C ILE A 82 0.17 -8.75 1.21
N ARG A 83 -0.85 -9.62 1.33
CA ARG A 83 -0.97 -10.53 2.47
C ARG A 83 0.21 -11.48 2.58
N ALA A 84 0.66 -12.06 1.48
CA ALA A 84 1.84 -12.92 1.45
C ALA A 84 3.10 -12.17 1.91
N SER A 85 3.29 -10.94 1.43
CA SER A 85 4.41 -10.08 1.82
C SER A 85 4.39 -9.76 3.32
N ILE A 86 3.21 -9.42 3.87
CA ILE A 86 3.03 -9.16 5.30
C ILE A 86 3.40 -10.39 6.13
N ILE A 87 2.84 -11.55 5.76
CA ILE A 87 3.10 -12.81 6.47
C ILE A 87 4.59 -13.11 6.48
N LEU A 88 5.28 -13.00 5.35
CA LEU A 88 6.71 -13.25 5.29
C LEU A 88 7.54 -12.22 6.05
N GLN A 89 7.18 -10.93 6.02
CA GLN A 89 7.87 -9.92 6.83
C GLN A 89 7.71 -10.16 8.32
N LEU A 90 6.53 -10.59 8.78
CA LEU A 90 6.32 -10.99 10.18
C LEU A 90 7.13 -12.24 10.53
N LEU A 91 7.15 -13.25 9.65
CA LEU A 91 7.91 -14.47 9.83
C LEU A 91 9.43 -14.23 9.86
N GLN A 92 9.96 -13.26 9.15
CA GLN A 92 11.38 -12.89 9.19
C GLN A 92 11.84 -12.46 10.58
N VAL A 93 10.95 -11.89 11.39
CA VAL A 93 11.27 -11.48 12.78
C VAL A 93 11.19 -12.67 13.74
N VAL A 94 10.31 -13.63 13.48
CA VAL A 94 10.05 -14.76 14.39
C VAL A 94 10.91 -15.99 14.06
N VAL A 95 11.20 -16.20 12.77
CA VAL A 95 11.88 -17.42 12.29
C VAL A 95 13.36 -17.14 12.04
N PRO A 96 14.29 -17.70 12.86
CA PRO A 96 15.73 -17.41 12.76
C PRO A 96 16.35 -17.76 11.41
N SER A 97 15.81 -18.73 10.67
CA SER A 97 16.29 -19.10 9.34
C SER A 97 16.00 -18.01 8.30
N LEU A 98 14.85 -17.34 8.41
CA LEU A 98 14.49 -16.23 7.53
C LEU A 98 15.24 -14.94 7.88
N GLU A 99 15.50 -14.71 9.17
CA GLU A 99 16.36 -13.60 9.62
C GLU A 99 17.80 -13.73 9.07
N LYS A 100 18.36 -14.95 9.06
CA LYS A 100 19.67 -15.22 8.45
C LYS A 100 19.65 -14.89 6.95
N LEU A 101 18.63 -15.33 6.21
CA LEU A 101 18.47 -15.01 4.79
C LEU A 101 18.41 -13.49 4.56
N GLN A 102 17.72 -12.74 5.42
CA GLN A 102 17.68 -11.28 5.31
C GLN A 102 19.06 -10.64 5.46
N LYS A 103 19.90 -11.20 6.34
CA LYS A 103 21.29 -10.74 6.56
C LYS A 103 22.26 -11.15 5.44
N GLU A 104 21.92 -12.11 4.59
CA GLU A 104 22.70 -12.51 3.41
C GLU A 104 22.68 -11.47 2.26
N GLY A 105 21.96 -10.37 2.41
CA GLY A 105 21.89 -9.29 1.41
C GLY A 105 21.03 -9.66 0.18
N GLU A 106 21.49 -9.32 -1.03
CA GLU A 106 20.69 -9.47 -2.26
C GLU A 106 20.28 -10.91 -2.56
N VAL A 107 21.15 -11.87 -2.31
CA VAL A 107 20.87 -13.30 -2.57
C VAL A 107 19.76 -13.83 -1.64
N GLY A 108 19.83 -13.47 -0.36
CA GLY A 108 18.80 -13.84 0.61
C GLY A 108 17.49 -13.14 0.31
N GLN A 109 17.51 -11.87 -0.07
CA GLN A 109 16.32 -11.11 -0.45
C GLN A 109 15.65 -11.71 -1.69
N ALA A 110 16.40 -12.20 -2.67
CA ALA A 110 15.85 -12.89 -3.84
C ALA A 110 15.09 -14.18 -3.45
N ARG A 111 15.62 -14.96 -2.50
CA ARG A 111 14.94 -16.16 -1.96
C ARG A 111 13.66 -15.80 -1.20
N ILE A 112 13.70 -14.76 -0.37
CA ILE A 112 12.51 -14.27 0.36
C ILE A 112 11.43 -13.86 -0.63
N THR A 113 11.78 -13.13 -1.70
CA THR A 113 10.86 -12.75 -2.76
C THR A 113 10.25 -13.98 -3.45
N GLN A 114 11.04 -15.04 -3.64
CA GLN A 114 10.54 -16.29 -4.22
C GLN A 114 9.52 -16.99 -3.29
N TYR A 115 9.77 -17.02 -1.98
CA TYR A 115 8.79 -17.54 -1.02
C TYR A 115 7.51 -16.72 -1.00
N THR A 116 7.63 -15.38 -1.13
CA THR A 116 6.47 -14.48 -1.27
C THR A 116 5.63 -14.84 -2.49
N ARG A 117 6.26 -15.15 -3.63
CA ARG A 117 5.55 -15.57 -4.87
C ARG A 117 4.78 -16.88 -4.65
N TYR A 118 5.42 -17.91 -4.06
CA TYR A 118 4.75 -19.18 -3.79
C TYR A 118 3.56 -19.02 -2.84
N LEU A 119 3.75 -18.26 -1.76
CA LEU A 119 2.67 -17.97 -0.82
C LEU A 119 1.55 -17.19 -1.47
N THR A 120 1.88 -16.23 -2.36
CA THR A 120 0.88 -15.47 -3.14
C THR A 120 0.02 -16.37 -4.01
N VAL A 121 0.62 -17.33 -4.71
CA VAL A 121 -0.13 -18.27 -5.55
C VAL A 121 -1.08 -19.12 -4.70
N GLY A 122 -0.60 -19.64 -3.57
CA GLY A 122 -1.43 -20.41 -2.64
C GLY A 122 -2.61 -19.62 -2.07
N LEU A 123 -2.35 -18.38 -1.62
CA LEU A 123 -3.40 -17.48 -1.10
C LEU A 123 -4.38 -17.05 -2.20
N ALA A 124 -3.89 -16.73 -3.40
CA ALA A 124 -4.74 -16.37 -4.53
C ALA A 124 -5.66 -17.54 -4.93
N PHE A 125 -5.15 -18.76 -4.98
CA PHE A 125 -5.92 -19.97 -5.28
C PHE A 125 -7.03 -20.19 -4.23
N ALA A 126 -6.68 -20.16 -2.95
CA ALA A 126 -7.65 -20.32 -1.85
C ALA A 126 -8.73 -19.21 -1.88
N GLN A 127 -8.33 -17.97 -2.09
CA GLN A 127 -9.26 -16.83 -2.17
C GLN A 127 -10.13 -16.88 -3.42
N SER A 128 -9.62 -17.38 -4.56
CA SER A 128 -10.40 -17.55 -5.79
C SER A 128 -11.55 -18.52 -5.59
N ILE A 129 -11.33 -19.62 -4.87
CA ILE A 129 -12.38 -20.57 -4.52
C ILE A 129 -13.48 -19.85 -3.71
N GLY A 130 -13.10 -19.08 -2.69
CA GLY A 130 -14.05 -18.29 -1.92
C GLY A 130 -14.87 -17.32 -2.78
N TYR A 131 -14.22 -16.65 -3.73
CA TYR A 131 -14.91 -15.70 -4.62
C TYR A 131 -15.91 -16.37 -5.56
N VAL A 132 -15.66 -17.58 -6.04
CA VAL A 132 -16.61 -18.33 -6.87
C VAL A 132 -17.91 -18.61 -6.09
N PHE A 133 -17.78 -19.05 -4.83
CA PHE A 133 -18.95 -19.24 -3.97
C PHE A 133 -19.68 -17.94 -3.65
N LEU A 134 -18.93 -16.86 -3.44
CA LEU A 134 -19.48 -15.53 -3.26
C LEU A 134 -20.30 -15.08 -4.50
N PHE A 135 -19.77 -15.25 -5.70
CA PHE A 135 -20.48 -14.92 -6.93
C PHE A 135 -21.76 -15.75 -7.09
N LYS A 136 -21.74 -17.01 -6.67
CA LYS A 136 -22.93 -17.86 -6.62
C LYS A 136 -24.00 -17.32 -5.67
N SER A 137 -23.62 -16.78 -4.52
CA SER A 137 -24.58 -16.19 -3.57
C SER A 137 -25.20 -14.91 -4.11
N PHE A 138 -24.42 -14.06 -4.76
CA PHE A 138 -24.94 -12.87 -5.43
C PHE A 138 -25.90 -13.23 -6.57
N GLN A 139 -25.62 -14.30 -7.32
CA GLN A 139 -26.54 -14.83 -8.31
C GLN A 139 -27.91 -15.17 -7.69
N ALA A 140 -27.91 -15.82 -6.52
CA ALA A 140 -29.13 -16.18 -5.82
C ALA A 140 -29.93 -14.96 -5.32
N GLN A 141 -29.24 -13.92 -4.86
CA GLN A 141 -29.87 -12.69 -4.38
C GLN A 141 -30.40 -11.80 -5.51
N ALA A 142 -29.69 -11.71 -6.62
CA ALA A 142 -30.04 -10.85 -7.75
C ALA A 142 -31.00 -11.51 -8.75
N GLY A 143 -31.29 -12.80 -8.62
CA GLY A 143 -32.15 -13.56 -9.56
C GLY A 143 -31.58 -13.67 -10.97
N VAL A 144 -30.27 -13.43 -11.15
CA VAL A 144 -29.59 -13.40 -12.46
C VAL A 144 -28.54 -14.49 -12.52
N THR A 145 -28.47 -15.24 -13.62
CA THR A 145 -27.46 -16.30 -13.80
C THR A 145 -26.08 -15.73 -14.13
N LEU A 146 -25.23 -15.52 -13.12
CA LEU A 146 -23.84 -15.07 -13.30
C LEU A 146 -22.97 -16.17 -13.91
N ILE A 147 -23.11 -17.40 -13.39
CA ILE A 147 -22.36 -18.57 -13.84
C ILE A 147 -23.38 -19.54 -14.47
N PRO A 148 -23.55 -19.50 -15.81
CA PRO A 148 -24.45 -20.42 -16.49
C PRO A 148 -23.93 -21.84 -16.36
N ASN A 149 -24.79 -22.79 -15.95
CA ASN A 149 -24.45 -24.20 -15.71
C ASN A 149 -23.25 -24.35 -14.74
N PHE A 150 -23.51 -24.22 -13.44
CA PHE A 150 -22.50 -24.35 -12.40
C PHE A 150 -21.92 -25.78 -12.37
N THR A 151 -20.88 -26.01 -13.16
CA THR A 151 -20.17 -27.29 -13.31
C THR A 151 -18.79 -27.18 -12.66
N LEU A 152 -18.27 -28.28 -12.11
CA LEU A 152 -16.93 -28.32 -11.51
C LEU A 152 -15.84 -27.80 -12.47
N ALA A 153 -15.94 -28.12 -13.76
CA ALA A 153 -15.02 -27.63 -14.78
C ALA A 153 -15.04 -26.10 -14.92
N LYS A 154 -16.21 -25.45 -14.83
CA LYS A 154 -16.32 -23.98 -14.86
C LYS A 154 -15.80 -23.33 -13.59
N VAL A 155 -16.06 -23.94 -12.44
CA VAL A 155 -15.48 -23.48 -11.15
C VAL A 155 -13.97 -23.49 -11.25
N PHE A 156 -13.40 -24.58 -11.71
CA PHE A 156 -11.95 -24.73 -11.89
C PHE A 156 -11.37 -23.70 -12.89
N LEU A 157 -12.07 -23.49 -14.02
CA LEU A 157 -11.70 -22.49 -15.01
C LEU A 157 -11.65 -21.08 -14.41
N ILE A 158 -12.67 -20.68 -13.65
CA ILE A 158 -12.74 -19.37 -13.01
C ILE A 158 -11.63 -19.23 -11.96
N VAL A 159 -11.44 -20.25 -11.11
CA VAL A 159 -10.39 -20.26 -10.07
C VAL A 159 -9.00 -20.10 -10.68
N ILE A 160 -8.69 -20.86 -11.73
CA ILE A 160 -7.40 -20.75 -12.43
C ILE A 160 -7.26 -19.37 -13.06
N SER A 161 -8.30 -18.85 -13.71
CA SER A 161 -8.26 -17.56 -14.37
C SER A 161 -8.01 -16.40 -13.40
N LEU A 162 -8.67 -16.40 -12.24
CA LEU A 162 -8.47 -15.41 -11.19
C LEU A 162 -7.07 -15.51 -10.56
N THR A 163 -6.61 -16.74 -10.32
CA THR A 163 -5.26 -16.98 -9.78
C THR A 163 -4.20 -16.52 -10.77
N ALA A 164 -4.33 -16.88 -12.04
CA ALA A 164 -3.43 -16.45 -13.12
C ALA A 164 -3.41 -14.91 -13.24
N GLY A 165 -4.58 -14.26 -13.12
CA GLY A 165 -4.69 -12.81 -13.10
C GLY A 165 -3.89 -12.18 -11.96
N THR A 166 -3.96 -12.73 -10.75
CA THR A 166 -3.16 -12.25 -9.60
C THR A 166 -1.66 -12.46 -9.80
N VAL A 167 -1.27 -13.62 -10.35
CA VAL A 167 0.15 -13.89 -10.67
C VAL A 167 0.67 -12.92 -11.73
N LEU A 168 -0.14 -12.60 -12.73
CA LEU A 168 0.20 -11.61 -13.76
C LEU A 168 0.36 -10.22 -13.14
N LEU A 169 -0.53 -9.81 -12.23
CA LEU A 169 -0.40 -8.53 -11.51
C LEU A 169 0.86 -8.47 -10.65
N MET A 170 1.17 -9.54 -9.94
CA MET A 170 2.41 -9.65 -9.17
C MET A 170 3.62 -9.46 -10.08
N TRP A 171 3.67 -10.16 -11.20
CA TRP A 171 4.75 -10.03 -12.19
C TRP A 171 4.85 -8.62 -12.78
N MET A 172 3.72 -7.98 -13.11
CA MET A 172 3.68 -6.59 -13.55
C MET A 172 4.25 -5.64 -12.50
N GLY A 173 3.89 -5.82 -11.22
CA GLY A 173 4.43 -5.02 -10.11
C GLY A 173 5.94 -5.17 -9.97
N GLU A 174 6.46 -6.40 -10.07
CA GLU A 174 7.89 -6.65 -10.05
C GLU A 174 8.63 -6.05 -11.24
N LEU A 175 8.06 -6.13 -12.45
CA LEU A 175 8.62 -5.50 -13.64
C LEU A 175 8.73 -3.98 -13.51
N ILE A 176 7.72 -3.32 -12.95
CA ILE A 176 7.78 -1.88 -12.68
C ILE A 176 8.92 -1.59 -11.70
N THR A 177 9.04 -2.37 -10.61
CA THR A 177 10.08 -2.17 -9.60
C THR A 177 11.49 -2.35 -10.19
N GLN A 178 11.68 -3.32 -11.10
CA GLN A 178 12.99 -3.62 -11.69
C GLN A 178 13.37 -2.66 -12.84
N ARG A 179 12.43 -2.32 -13.71
CA ARG A 179 12.69 -1.58 -14.95
C ARG A 179 12.03 -0.22 -15.04
N GLY A 180 11.09 0.07 -14.16
CA GLY A 180 10.33 1.31 -14.11
C GLY A 180 10.85 2.32 -13.10
N ILE A 181 9.93 3.09 -12.54
CA ILE A 181 10.17 4.07 -11.49
C ILE A 181 9.25 3.74 -10.31
N GLY A 182 9.81 3.80 -9.10
CA GLY A 182 9.03 3.58 -7.89
C GLY A 182 8.83 2.11 -7.52
N ASN A 183 8.08 1.88 -6.45
CA ASN A 183 7.64 0.55 -6.06
C ASN A 183 6.43 0.15 -6.91
N GLY A 184 6.60 -0.85 -7.79
CA GLY A 184 5.57 -1.24 -8.75
C GLY A 184 4.26 -1.69 -8.10
N ILE A 185 4.31 -2.34 -6.95
CA ILE A 185 3.12 -2.79 -6.21
C ILE A 185 2.34 -1.59 -5.67
N SER A 186 3.04 -0.65 -5.05
CA SER A 186 2.45 0.59 -4.57
C SER A 186 1.83 1.41 -5.71
N LEU A 187 2.48 1.43 -6.87
CA LEU A 187 1.96 2.11 -8.07
C LEU A 187 0.72 1.42 -8.67
N LEU A 188 0.62 0.09 -8.61
CA LEU A 188 -0.60 -0.62 -9.03
C LEU A 188 -1.77 -0.30 -8.09
N ILE A 189 -1.54 -0.22 -6.77
CA ILE A 189 -2.55 0.21 -5.79
C ILE A 189 -2.94 1.67 -6.05
N PHE A 190 -1.97 2.54 -6.25
CA PHE A 190 -2.19 3.94 -6.62
C PHE A 190 -3.07 4.06 -7.86
N ALA A 191 -2.76 3.35 -8.94
CA ALA A 191 -3.54 3.34 -10.17
C ALA A 191 -4.96 2.81 -9.96
N SER A 192 -5.15 1.82 -9.07
CA SER A 192 -6.46 1.30 -8.69
C SER A 192 -7.34 2.36 -8.05
N ILE A 193 -6.77 3.13 -7.13
CA ILE A 193 -7.48 4.18 -6.39
C ILE A 193 -7.75 5.39 -7.27
N VAL A 194 -6.72 5.87 -7.99
CA VAL A 194 -6.83 7.04 -8.89
C VAL A 194 -7.87 6.82 -9.98
N ALA A 195 -8.03 5.60 -10.47
CA ALA A 195 -9.03 5.26 -11.47
C ALA A 195 -10.48 5.48 -11.01
N ARG A 196 -10.73 5.61 -9.71
CA ARG A 196 -12.04 5.91 -9.12
C ARG A 196 -12.25 7.38 -8.81
N ILE A 197 -11.22 8.21 -8.90
CA ILE A 197 -11.32 9.66 -8.65
C ILE A 197 -12.43 10.31 -9.52
N PRO A 198 -12.54 10.04 -10.83
CA PRO A 198 -13.59 10.64 -11.64
C PRO A 198 -15.01 10.33 -11.12
N ASN A 199 -15.26 9.09 -10.69
CA ASN A 199 -16.55 8.68 -10.12
C ASN A 199 -16.81 9.39 -8.78
N GLY A 200 -15.79 9.56 -7.94
CA GLY A 200 -15.89 10.30 -6.70
C GLY A 200 -16.19 11.78 -6.90
N VAL A 201 -15.54 12.42 -7.87
CA VAL A 201 -15.81 13.81 -8.25
C VAL A 201 -17.24 13.98 -8.80
N HIS A 202 -17.69 13.02 -9.62
CA HIS A 202 -19.07 13.04 -10.12
C HIS A 202 -20.09 12.89 -8.98
N ALA A 203 -19.87 11.95 -8.04
CA ALA A 203 -20.73 11.75 -6.88
C ALA A 203 -20.77 12.99 -5.96
N TRP A 204 -19.63 13.67 -5.78
CA TRP A 204 -19.56 14.94 -5.06
C TRP A 204 -20.34 16.04 -5.76
N TRP A 205 -20.22 16.18 -7.08
CA TRP A 205 -20.90 17.20 -7.87
C TRP A 205 -22.42 17.02 -7.87
N THR A 206 -22.88 15.78 -7.91
CA THR A 206 -24.31 15.42 -7.94
C THR A 206 -24.95 15.35 -6.55
N ASN A 207 -24.19 15.55 -5.46
CA ASN A 207 -24.75 15.54 -4.11
C ASN A 207 -25.77 16.68 -3.91
N PRO A 208 -26.97 16.41 -3.39
CA PRO A 208 -28.01 17.45 -3.19
C PRO A 208 -27.63 18.45 -2.09
N ASP A 209 -26.76 18.08 -1.14
CA ASP A 209 -26.36 18.96 -0.05
C ASP A 209 -25.35 20.03 -0.53
N GLN A 210 -25.80 21.27 -0.57
CA GLN A 210 -24.97 22.42 -1.01
C GLN A 210 -23.84 22.71 0.00
N VAL A 211 -24.10 22.57 1.30
CA VAL A 211 -23.11 22.81 2.35
C VAL A 211 -21.94 21.83 2.19
N PHE A 212 -22.28 20.55 1.97
CA PHE A 212 -21.29 19.52 1.72
C PHE A 212 -20.46 19.78 0.47
N ARG A 213 -21.08 20.23 -0.63
CA ARG A 213 -20.36 20.56 -1.88
C ARG A 213 -19.33 21.67 -1.71
N VAL A 214 -19.63 22.68 -0.87
CA VAL A 214 -18.71 23.80 -0.63
C VAL A 214 -17.60 23.42 0.35
N ILE A 215 -17.91 22.72 1.45
CA ILE A 215 -16.95 22.44 2.52
C ILE A 215 -15.96 21.34 2.10
N MET A 216 -16.39 20.38 1.30
CA MET A 216 -15.60 19.19 0.96
C MET A 216 -14.26 19.48 0.25
N PRO A 217 -14.16 20.37 -0.74
CA PRO A 217 -12.88 20.72 -1.34
C PRO A 217 -11.88 21.32 -0.34
N PHE A 218 -12.35 22.12 0.61
CA PHE A 218 -11.48 22.70 1.64
C PHE A 218 -10.96 21.62 2.59
N ILE A 219 -11.82 20.67 3.00
CA ILE A 219 -11.40 19.52 3.80
C ILE A 219 -10.39 18.69 3.01
N ALA A 220 -10.65 18.38 1.75
CA ALA A 220 -9.75 17.59 0.91
C ALA A 220 -8.36 18.25 0.78
N VAL A 221 -8.31 19.56 0.50
CA VAL A 221 -7.04 20.31 0.44
C VAL A 221 -6.34 20.32 1.80
N GLY A 222 -7.08 20.55 2.88
CA GLY A 222 -6.53 20.52 4.24
C GLY A 222 -5.93 19.15 4.61
N VAL A 223 -6.62 18.05 4.27
CA VAL A 223 -6.13 16.67 4.49
C VAL A 223 -4.88 16.40 3.65
N VAL A 224 -4.87 16.78 2.37
CA VAL A 224 -3.69 16.63 1.51
C VAL A 224 -2.50 17.41 2.08
N ALA A 225 -2.70 18.67 2.48
CA ALA A 225 -1.65 19.50 3.07
C ALA A 225 -1.12 18.88 4.38
N ALA A 226 -1.98 18.39 5.25
CA ALA A 226 -1.61 17.75 6.49
C ALA A 226 -0.79 16.46 6.25
N ILE A 227 -1.20 15.62 5.29
CA ILE A 227 -0.48 14.40 4.94
C ILE A 227 0.91 14.74 4.41
N VAL A 228 1.01 15.69 3.48
CA VAL A 228 2.31 16.13 2.92
C VAL A 228 3.21 16.68 4.02
N PHE A 229 2.67 17.52 4.91
CA PHE A 229 3.44 18.12 6.01
C PHE A 229 4.02 17.06 6.95
N VAL A 230 3.25 16.05 7.34
CA VAL A 230 3.73 14.99 8.25
C VAL A 230 4.69 14.04 7.54
N GLN A 231 4.44 13.69 6.27
CA GLN A 231 5.34 12.79 5.51
C GLN A 231 6.67 13.43 5.13
N GLU A 232 6.70 14.76 4.92
CA GLU A 232 7.94 15.52 4.69
C GLU A 232 8.64 15.91 5.99
N GLY A 233 7.94 15.86 7.12
CA GLY A 233 8.47 16.17 8.44
C GLY A 233 9.67 15.28 8.78
N GLN A 234 10.83 15.88 9.07
CA GLN A 234 12.05 15.15 9.43
C GLN A 234 12.79 15.83 10.57
N ARG A 235 13.31 15.03 11.49
CA ARG A 235 14.27 15.49 12.52
C ARG A 235 15.68 15.22 12.03
N ARG A 236 16.51 16.25 11.93
CA ARG A 236 17.90 16.16 11.50
C ARG A 236 18.81 16.02 12.72
N ILE A 237 19.48 14.88 12.85
CA ILE A 237 20.45 14.62 13.93
C ILE A 237 21.84 14.95 13.38
N PRO A 238 22.60 15.88 14.01
CA PRO A 238 23.94 16.21 13.56
C PRO A 238 24.89 15.04 13.81
N ILE A 239 25.68 14.69 12.80
CA ILE A 239 26.77 13.73 12.87
C ILE A 239 28.06 14.45 12.56
N GLN A 240 29.08 14.24 13.39
CA GLN A 240 30.42 14.75 13.16
C GLN A 240 31.36 13.58 12.84
N TYR A 241 32.15 13.75 11.81
CA TYR A 241 33.22 12.81 11.47
C TYR A 241 34.55 13.33 12.02
N ALA A 242 35.36 12.40 12.55
CA ALA A 242 36.68 12.75 13.08
C ALA A 242 37.55 13.34 11.97
N LYS A 243 38.30 14.37 12.32
CA LYS A 243 39.32 14.97 11.44
C LYS A 243 40.35 13.90 11.10
N ARG A 244 40.62 13.67 9.83
CA ARG A 244 41.71 12.78 9.38
C ARG A 244 42.88 13.61 8.90
N VAL A 245 44.08 13.25 9.33
CA VAL A 245 45.35 13.81 8.84
C VAL A 245 45.81 12.91 7.69
N ILE A 246 45.82 13.44 6.48
CA ILE A 246 46.36 12.76 5.30
C ILE A 246 47.64 13.47 4.93
N GLY A 247 48.77 12.90 5.34
CA GLY A 247 50.12 13.53 5.19
C GLY A 247 50.22 14.81 6.02
N ARG A 248 50.59 15.93 5.38
CA ARG A 248 50.73 17.26 6.02
C ARG A 248 49.43 18.10 6.02
N ARG A 249 48.35 17.61 5.42
CA ARG A 249 47.06 18.33 5.35
C ARG A 249 46.04 17.77 6.34
N MET A 250 45.49 18.62 7.18
CA MET A 250 44.33 18.31 8.01
C MET A 250 43.04 18.47 7.17
N THR A 251 42.31 17.39 6.97
CA THR A 251 40.95 17.46 6.40
C THR A 251 40.00 17.95 7.48
N GLN A 252 39.27 19.05 7.22
CA GLN A 252 38.24 19.50 8.14
C GLN A 252 37.18 18.40 8.30
N GLY A 253 36.78 18.10 9.54
CA GLY A 253 35.70 17.15 9.81
C GLY A 253 34.43 17.64 9.16
N THR A 254 33.88 16.82 8.28
CA THR A 254 32.59 17.10 7.63
C THR A 254 31.46 16.93 8.64
N GLN A 255 30.62 17.93 8.77
CA GLN A 255 29.35 17.80 9.50
C GLN A 255 28.27 17.37 8.54
N THR A 256 27.60 16.27 8.85
CA THR A 256 26.43 15.77 8.11
C THR A 256 25.26 15.59 9.07
N TYR A 257 24.07 15.38 8.51
CA TYR A 257 22.88 15.16 9.30
C TYR A 257 22.26 13.81 8.95
N LEU A 258 21.82 13.06 9.97
CA LEU A 258 20.99 11.89 9.80
C LEU A 258 19.51 12.34 9.81
N PRO A 259 18.81 12.29 8.67
CA PRO A 259 17.40 12.66 8.62
C PRO A 259 16.54 11.51 9.14
N LEU A 260 15.84 11.70 10.25
CA LEU A 260 14.81 10.79 10.74
C LEU A 260 13.44 11.37 10.42
N ARG A 261 12.68 10.69 9.57
CA ARG A 261 11.32 11.12 9.21
C ARG A 261 10.36 10.87 10.38
N VAL A 262 9.35 11.71 10.53
CA VAL A 262 8.27 11.51 11.51
C VAL A 262 7.50 10.22 11.18
N ASN A 263 7.27 9.96 9.91
CA ASN A 263 6.73 8.70 9.42
C ASN A 263 7.80 7.94 8.63
N MET A 264 8.58 7.08 9.32
CA MET A 264 9.58 6.21 8.69
C MET A 264 8.94 5.04 7.92
N ALA A 265 7.77 4.60 8.38
CA ALA A 265 7.05 3.46 7.83
C ALA A 265 6.29 3.80 6.53
N GLY A 266 6.11 5.08 6.20
CA GLY A 266 5.35 5.50 5.03
C GLY A 266 3.87 5.10 5.11
N VAL A 267 3.31 4.64 3.99
CA VAL A 267 1.91 4.22 3.89
C VAL A 267 1.71 2.71 4.08
N ILE A 268 2.79 1.94 4.18
CA ILE A 268 2.73 0.48 4.24
C ILE A 268 1.91 -0.03 5.44
N PRO A 269 2.03 0.52 6.67
CA PRO A 269 1.22 0.10 7.81
C PRO A 269 -0.28 0.24 7.58
N VAL A 270 -0.70 1.27 6.86
CA VAL A 270 -2.10 1.51 6.54
C VAL A 270 -2.63 0.45 5.58
N ILE A 271 -1.85 0.12 4.54
CA ILE A 271 -2.19 -0.95 3.60
C ILE A 271 -2.29 -2.30 4.33
N PHE A 272 -1.39 -2.57 5.28
CA PHE A 272 -1.38 -3.79 6.08
C PHE A 272 -2.60 -3.87 6.98
N ALA A 273 -2.92 -2.81 7.72
CA ALA A 273 -4.09 -2.76 8.58
C ALA A 273 -5.38 -3.00 7.79
N ALA A 274 -5.57 -2.29 6.68
CA ALA A 274 -6.73 -2.48 5.80
C ALA A 274 -6.82 -3.91 5.23
N SER A 275 -5.67 -4.52 4.88
CA SER A 275 -5.62 -5.88 4.36
C SER A 275 -6.02 -6.93 5.40
N VAL A 276 -5.57 -6.76 6.65
CA VAL A 276 -5.91 -7.65 7.77
C VAL A 276 -7.37 -7.46 8.18
N MET A 277 -7.84 -6.20 8.28
CA MET A 277 -9.22 -5.89 8.63
C MET A 277 -10.24 -6.39 7.60
N ALA A 278 -9.84 -6.59 6.35
CA ALA A 278 -10.70 -7.16 5.32
C ALA A 278 -10.90 -8.69 5.45
N ILE A 279 -10.09 -9.40 6.24
CA ILE A 279 -10.15 -10.86 6.36
C ILE A 279 -11.40 -11.34 7.12
N PRO A 280 -11.69 -10.88 8.37
CA PRO A 280 -12.80 -11.38 9.16
C PRO A 280 -14.17 -11.25 8.45
N PRO A 281 -14.51 -10.08 7.88
CA PRO A 281 -15.80 -9.94 7.22
C PRO A 281 -15.90 -10.71 5.91
N THR A 282 -14.78 -10.94 5.21
CA THR A 282 -14.78 -11.82 4.02
C THR A 282 -15.10 -13.26 4.42
N ILE A 283 -14.48 -13.74 5.51
CA ILE A 283 -14.76 -15.08 6.06
C ILE A 283 -16.21 -15.16 6.57
N GLY A 284 -16.67 -14.12 7.30
CA GLY A 284 -18.03 -14.05 7.81
C GLY A 284 -19.10 -14.18 6.71
N GLN A 285 -18.89 -13.52 5.57
CA GLN A 285 -19.79 -13.63 4.42
C GLN A 285 -19.77 -15.00 3.76
N LEU A 286 -18.61 -15.68 3.74
CA LEU A 286 -18.50 -17.04 3.20
C LEU A 286 -19.24 -18.04 4.08
N ILE A 287 -19.17 -17.91 5.41
CA ILE A 287 -19.82 -18.81 6.37
C ILE A 287 -21.30 -18.49 6.52
N GLY A 288 -21.70 -17.21 6.50
CA GLY A 288 -23.06 -16.74 6.74
C GLY A 288 -24.09 -17.19 5.68
N GLN A 289 -23.67 -17.72 4.54
CA GLN A 289 -24.56 -18.27 3.51
C GLN A 289 -25.36 -19.50 3.97
N ASN A 290 -24.95 -20.17 5.05
CA ASN A 290 -25.54 -21.43 5.54
C ASN A 290 -26.44 -21.27 6.78
N ARG A 291 -27.18 -20.17 6.93
CA ARG A 291 -28.13 -19.93 8.04
C ARG A 291 -27.51 -19.78 9.45
N ASN A 292 -26.24 -19.68 9.58
CA ASN A 292 -25.61 -19.43 10.89
C ASN A 292 -25.53 -17.92 11.14
N ASN A 293 -26.20 -17.43 12.16
CA ASN A 293 -26.17 -16.02 12.62
C ASN A 293 -24.74 -15.53 12.88
N PHE A 294 -23.83 -16.43 13.29
CA PHE A 294 -22.44 -16.11 13.57
C PHE A 294 -21.66 -15.49 12.38
N GLY A 295 -21.85 -16.01 11.16
CA GLY A 295 -21.16 -15.44 9.98
C GLY A 295 -21.67 -14.05 9.62
N THR A 296 -22.96 -13.82 9.74
CA THR A 296 -23.60 -12.50 9.51
C THR A 296 -23.22 -11.51 10.60
N ASP A 297 -23.19 -11.95 11.86
CA ASP A 297 -22.78 -11.12 13.01
C ASP A 297 -21.30 -10.72 12.90
N LEU A 298 -20.42 -11.64 12.51
CA LEU A 298 -19.01 -11.35 12.26
C LEU A 298 -18.84 -10.33 11.13
N ALA A 299 -19.56 -10.48 10.02
CA ALA A 299 -19.50 -9.56 8.90
C ALA A 299 -20.03 -8.16 9.27
N ASN A 300 -21.08 -8.08 10.08
CA ASN A 300 -21.66 -6.83 10.56
C ASN A 300 -20.76 -6.15 11.58
N PHE A 301 -20.18 -6.90 12.51
CA PHE A 301 -19.25 -6.36 13.52
C PHE A 301 -18.01 -5.70 12.89
N PHE A 302 -17.46 -6.33 11.84
CA PHE A 302 -16.32 -5.79 11.07
C PHE A 302 -16.76 -4.99 9.84
N SER A 303 -17.97 -4.45 9.82
CA SER A 303 -18.41 -3.57 8.74
C SER A 303 -17.57 -2.27 8.71
N PRO A 304 -17.07 -1.82 7.56
CA PRO A 304 -16.23 -0.62 7.43
C PRO A 304 -16.90 0.68 7.90
N GLN A 305 -18.22 0.69 8.02
CA GLN A 305 -19.00 1.82 8.53
C GLN A 305 -19.17 1.76 10.06
N GLY A 306 -18.85 0.62 10.68
CA GLY A 306 -18.97 0.41 12.11
C GLY A 306 -17.84 1.06 12.92
N TRP A 307 -18.17 1.60 14.09
CA TRP A 307 -17.17 2.17 15.01
C TRP A 307 -16.11 1.14 15.45
N HIS A 308 -16.50 -0.12 15.59
CA HIS A 308 -15.59 -1.22 15.94
C HIS A 308 -14.52 -1.44 14.87
N TYR A 309 -14.89 -1.30 13.58
CA TYR A 309 -13.94 -1.38 12.47
C TYR A 309 -12.90 -0.26 12.55
N VAL A 310 -13.36 0.99 12.75
CA VAL A 310 -12.47 2.16 12.85
C VAL A 310 -11.48 2.03 13.99
N LEU A 311 -11.94 1.58 15.16
CA LEU A 311 -11.07 1.34 16.30
C LEU A 311 -10.06 0.23 16.02
N GLY A 312 -10.51 -0.90 15.49
CA GLY A 312 -9.65 -2.03 15.14
C GLY A 312 -8.59 -1.64 14.09
N GLU A 313 -8.99 -0.94 13.04
CA GLU A 313 -8.09 -0.44 12.00
C GLU A 313 -7.07 0.55 12.58
N SER A 314 -7.50 1.48 13.43
CA SER A 314 -6.61 2.46 14.08
C SER A 314 -5.57 1.80 14.97
N ILE A 315 -5.96 0.80 15.78
CA ILE A 315 -5.05 0.03 16.63
C ILE A 315 -4.04 -0.72 15.77
N LEU A 316 -4.48 -1.38 14.70
CA LEU A 316 -3.61 -2.10 13.78
C LEU A 316 -2.64 -1.14 13.05
N ILE A 317 -3.09 0.03 12.63
CA ILE A 317 -2.22 1.05 12.02
C ILE A 317 -1.09 1.44 12.99
N ILE A 318 -1.42 1.73 14.24
CA ILE A 318 -0.43 2.08 15.26
C ILE A 318 0.56 0.92 15.47
N LEU A 319 0.07 -0.29 15.67
CA LEU A 319 0.89 -1.48 15.87
C LEU A 319 1.82 -1.74 14.68
N PHE A 320 1.30 -1.74 13.46
CA PHE A 320 2.12 -1.95 12.26
C PHE A 320 3.09 -0.80 12.01
N THR A 321 2.77 0.44 12.37
CA THR A 321 3.69 1.57 12.25
C THR A 321 4.92 1.37 13.14
N TYR A 322 4.73 0.99 14.39
CA TYR A 322 5.84 0.65 15.28
C TYR A 322 6.64 -0.55 14.79
N PHE A 323 5.95 -1.62 14.42
CA PHE A 323 6.59 -2.82 13.91
C PHE A 323 7.44 -2.53 12.68
N TYR A 324 6.86 -1.84 11.69
CA TYR A 324 7.55 -1.56 10.43
C TYR A 324 8.72 -0.58 10.63
N THR A 325 8.57 0.41 11.49
CA THR A 325 9.67 1.31 11.84
C THR A 325 10.84 0.56 12.47
N ALA A 326 10.57 -0.38 13.38
CA ALA A 326 11.61 -1.20 14.01
C ALA A 326 12.34 -2.13 13.01
N VAL A 327 11.59 -2.69 12.04
CA VAL A 327 12.18 -3.55 11.00
C VAL A 327 13.00 -2.76 9.97
N THR A 328 12.49 -1.57 9.58
CA THR A 328 13.13 -0.77 8.52
C THR A 328 14.37 -0.03 9.03
N PHE A 329 14.34 0.41 10.27
CA PHE A 329 15.45 1.15 10.88
C PHE A 329 15.91 0.44 12.14
N ASN A 330 17.01 -0.33 12.03
CA ASN A 330 17.64 -0.95 13.18
C ASN A 330 18.63 0.04 13.81
N PRO A 331 18.37 0.57 15.03
CA PRO A 331 19.23 1.53 15.70
C PRO A 331 20.64 0.98 15.98
N VAL A 332 20.76 -0.33 16.25
CA VAL A 332 22.04 -0.99 16.56
C VAL A 332 22.92 -1.01 15.32
N ASP A 333 22.38 -1.47 14.18
CA ASP A 333 23.13 -1.51 12.92
C ASP A 333 23.58 -0.11 12.46
N GLN A 334 22.71 0.90 12.67
CA GLN A 334 23.06 2.30 12.36
C GLN A 334 24.16 2.85 13.27
N ALA A 335 24.13 2.56 14.57
CA ALA A 335 25.16 2.97 15.51
C ALA A 335 26.50 2.30 15.21
N ASP A 336 26.49 1.01 14.84
CA ASP A 336 27.69 0.28 14.44
C ASP A 336 28.26 0.79 13.12
N ASN A 337 27.43 1.12 12.15
CA ASN A 337 27.85 1.73 10.90
C ASN A 337 28.49 3.11 11.15
N LEU A 338 27.86 3.96 11.96
CA LEU A 338 28.43 5.25 12.35
C LEU A 338 29.82 5.07 13.00
N LYS A 339 29.95 4.11 13.93
CA LYS A 339 31.23 3.79 14.58
C LYS A 339 32.28 3.32 13.58
N LYS A 340 31.93 2.42 12.65
CA LYS A 340 32.84 1.91 11.60
C LYS A 340 33.36 3.02 10.69
N TYR A 341 32.54 4.00 10.35
CA TYR A 341 32.93 5.13 9.51
C TYR A 341 33.55 6.30 10.27
N GLY A 342 33.75 6.18 11.59
CA GLY A 342 34.31 7.22 12.43
C GLY A 342 33.40 8.42 12.66
N GLY A 343 32.08 8.24 12.45
CA GLY A 343 31.05 9.23 12.76
C GLY A 343 30.57 9.12 14.20
N PHE A 344 30.27 10.23 14.83
CA PHE A 344 29.68 10.25 16.17
C PHE A 344 28.64 11.38 16.29
N ILE A 345 27.69 11.20 17.20
CA ILE A 345 26.70 12.20 17.54
C ILE A 345 27.28 13.07 18.67
N PRO A 346 27.34 14.41 18.54
CA PRO A 346 27.84 15.28 19.59
C PRO A 346 27.11 15.04 20.92
N GLY A 347 27.89 14.83 21.99
CA GLY A 347 27.34 14.56 23.32
C GLY A 347 26.95 13.11 23.61
N VAL A 348 27.06 12.18 22.65
CA VAL A 348 26.75 10.76 22.83
C VAL A 348 27.95 9.90 22.51
N ARG A 349 28.31 8.95 23.38
CA ARG A 349 29.43 8.02 23.16
C ARG A 349 29.10 7.08 21.98
N PRO A 350 30.06 6.83 21.05
CA PRO A 350 29.86 5.88 19.95
C PRO A 350 29.58 4.46 20.45
N GLY A 351 28.73 3.72 19.73
CA GLY A 351 28.35 2.34 20.04
C GLY A 351 26.98 2.22 20.70
N ARG A 352 26.83 1.39 21.72
CA ARG A 352 25.57 1.09 22.39
C ARG A 352 24.80 2.35 22.88
N PRO A 353 25.43 3.36 23.51
CA PRO A 353 24.72 4.59 23.90
C PRO A 353 24.12 5.35 22.71
N THR A 354 24.79 5.30 21.53
CA THR A 354 24.25 5.89 20.29
C THR A 354 23.01 5.12 19.82
N ALA A 355 23.01 3.77 19.89
CA ALA A 355 21.84 2.97 19.55
C ALA A 355 20.65 3.27 20.46
N GLU A 356 20.86 3.34 21.77
CA GLU A 356 19.81 3.68 22.76
C GLU A 356 19.27 5.10 22.57
N PHE A 357 20.13 6.05 22.19
CA PHE A 357 19.73 7.41 21.87
C PHE A 357 18.83 7.46 20.61
N LEU A 358 19.23 6.76 19.54
CA LEU A 358 18.46 6.69 18.29
C LEU A 358 17.11 5.99 18.52
N ASP A 359 17.10 4.89 19.26
CA ASP A 359 15.88 4.14 19.59
C ASP A 359 14.86 5.02 20.35
N ARG A 360 15.33 5.77 21.37
CA ARG A 360 14.48 6.70 22.13
C ARG A 360 13.89 7.80 21.25
N ILE A 361 14.67 8.33 20.31
CA ILE A 361 14.18 9.35 19.37
C ILE A 361 13.15 8.75 18.42
N LEU A 362 13.42 7.56 17.87
CA LEU A 362 12.51 6.88 16.97
C LEU A 362 11.18 6.58 17.64
N ALA A 363 11.19 6.00 18.84
CA ALA A 363 9.97 5.72 19.58
C ALA A 363 9.11 6.98 19.79
N ARG A 364 9.75 8.12 20.11
CA ARG A 364 9.07 9.41 20.28
C ARG A 364 8.57 10.03 18.99
N LEU A 365 9.25 9.80 17.85
CA LEU A 365 8.82 10.31 16.55
C LEU A 365 7.73 9.44 15.95
N THR A 366 7.80 8.11 16.14
CA THR A 366 6.82 7.16 15.59
C THR A 366 5.44 7.34 16.22
N PHE A 367 5.35 7.69 17.50
CA PHE A 367 4.06 7.85 18.19
C PHE A 367 3.13 8.90 17.53
N PRO A 368 3.53 10.18 17.38
CA PRO A 368 2.70 11.18 16.72
C PRO A 368 2.45 10.83 15.25
N GLY A 369 3.42 10.21 14.55
CA GLY A 369 3.24 9.74 13.19
C GLY A 369 2.17 8.66 13.07
N ALA A 370 2.20 7.65 13.95
CA ALA A 370 1.21 6.57 13.99
C ALA A 370 -0.20 7.09 14.33
N LEU A 371 -0.29 7.98 15.32
CA LEU A 371 -1.56 8.60 15.72
C LEU A 371 -2.16 9.43 14.58
N PHE A 372 -1.31 10.18 13.86
CA PHE A 372 -1.72 10.94 12.69
C PHE A 372 -2.27 10.02 11.57
N LEU A 373 -1.56 8.93 11.25
CA LEU A 373 -2.02 7.96 10.25
C LEU A 373 -3.37 7.35 10.63
N ALA A 374 -3.54 6.97 11.90
CA ALA A 374 -4.80 6.44 12.42
C ALA A 374 -5.94 7.48 12.35
N ALA A 375 -5.67 8.74 12.70
CA ALA A 375 -6.65 9.82 12.63
C ALA A 375 -7.11 10.10 11.20
N ILE A 376 -6.19 10.15 10.24
CA ILE A 376 -6.53 10.35 8.82
C ILE A 376 -7.29 9.13 8.25
N ALA A 377 -6.94 7.91 8.64
CA ALA A 377 -7.66 6.70 8.23
C ALA A 377 -9.11 6.70 8.75
N ALA A 378 -9.32 7.13 9.99
CA ALA A 378 -10.63 7.20 10.63
C ALA A 378 -11.52 8.34 10.11
N LEU A 379 -10.91 9.43 9.62
CA LEU A 379 -11.61 10.69 9.27
C LEU A 379 -12.80 10.50 8.30
N PRO A 380 -12.73 9.73 7.20
CA PRO A 380 -13.86 9.56 6.30
C PRO A 380 -15.02 8.82 6.91
N THR A 381 -14.77 7.81 7.76
CA THR A 381 -15.84 7.06 8.43
C THR A 381 -16.59 7.98 9.39
N VAL A 382 -15.88 8.86 10.11
CA VAL A 382 -16.50 9.88 10.96
C VAL A 382 -17.32 10.86 10.13
N LEU A 383 -16.79 11.32 8.98
CA LEU A 383 -17.52 12.23 8.08
C LEU A 383 -18.77 11.58 7.49
N ILE A 384 -18.69 10.35 7.02
CA ILE A 384 -19.83 9.61 6.46
C ILE A 384 -20.94 9.46 7.51
N ASN A 385 -20.59 9.10 8.75
CA ASN A 385 -21.55 8.90 9.82
C ASN A 385 -22.24 10.20 10.26
N GLN A 386 -21.58 11.35 10.13
CA GLN A 386 -22.17 12.65 10.49
C GLN A 386 -22.92 13.34 9.35
N THR A 387 -22.50 13.13 8.10
CA THR A 387 -23.05 13.88 6.96
C THR A 387 -23.97 13.04 6.08
N SER A 388 -24.11 11.72 6.33
CA SER A 388 -24.85 10.76 5.47
C SER A 388 -24.44 10.82 4.00
N ALA A 389 -23.34 11.48 3.70
CA ALA A 389 -22.84 11.64 2.35
C ALA A 389 -22.00 10.43 1.98
N ASN A 390 -22.32 9.80 0.85
CA ASN A 390 -21.54 8.70 0.29
C ASN A 390 -20.15 9.20 -0.15
N PHE A 391 -19.20 9.21 0.80
CA PHE A 391 -17.83 9.61 0.53
C PHE A 391 -17.06 8.42 -0.06
N PHE A 392 -16.82 8.44 -1.37
CA PHE A 392 -16.12 7.37 -2.08
C PHE A 392 -14.62 7.26 -1.77
N PHE A 393 -14.04 8.24 -1.10
CA PHE A 393 -12.62 8.25 -0.75
C PHE A 393 -12.42 7.95 0.72
N GLY A 394 -12.11 6.69 1.05
CA GLY A 394 -11.63 6.33 2.37
C GLY A 394 -10.32 7.08 2.71
N GLY A 395 -10.09 7.46 3.99
CA GLY A 395 -8.87 8.13 4.43
C GLY A 395 -7.61 7.34 4.11
N THR A 396 -7.71 6.02 4.20
CA THR A 396 -6.66 5.10 3.77
C THR A 396 -6.31 5.27 2.29
N SER A 397 -7.30 5.49 1.42
CA SER A 397 -7.08 5.69 -0.01
C SER A 397 -6.33 6.99 -0.31
N ILE A 398 -6.69 8.09 0.35
CA ILE A 398 -6.02 9.38 0.19
C ILE A 398 -4.58 9.30 0.70
N LEU A 399 -4.37 8.67 1.87
CA LEU A 399 -3.04 8.43 2.41
C LEU A 399 -2.15 7.64 1.44
N ILE A 400 -2.68 6.56 0.86
CA ILE A 400 -1.95 5.72 -0.09
C ILE A 400 -1.60 6.51 -1.36
N VAL A 401 -2.56 7.25 -1.92
CA VAL A 401 -2.34 8.03 -3.15
C VAL A 401 -1.25 9.08 -2.93
N ILE A 402 -1.36 9.87 -1.87
CA ILE A 402 -0.39 10.94 -1.61
C ILE A 402 0.98 10.34 -1.25
N GLY A 403 1.02 9.32 -0.40
CA GLY A 403 2.27 8.69 0.02
C GLY A 403 3.02 8.05 -1.13
N VAL A 404 2.34 7.28 -1.98
CA VAL A 404 2.96 6.67 -3.16
C VAL A 404 3.43 7.73 -4.16
N ALA A 405 2.64 8.80 -4.36
CA ALA A 405 3.05 9.91 -5.22
C ALA A 405 4.33 10.59 -4.70
N LEU A 406 4.40 10.89 -3.39
CA LEU A 406 5.59 11.49 -2.77
C LEU A 406 6.81 10.58 -2.84
N ASP A 407 6.66 9.28 -2.54
CA ASP A 407 7.77 8.33 -2.59
C ASP A 407 8.29 8.15 -4.03
N THR A 408 7.39 8.09 -5.01
CA THR A 408 7.74 8.00 -6.43
C THR A 408 8.46 9.26 -6.90
N MET A 409 8.00 10.45 -6.48
CA MET A 409 8.65 11.72 -6.79
C MET A 409 10.05 11.80 -6.21
N LYS A 410 10.26 11.39 -4.95
CA LYS A 410 11.58 11.35 -4.32
C LYS A 410 12.55 10.41 -5.03
N GLN A 411 12.09 9.25 -5.46
CA GLN A 411 12.91 8.33 -6.23
C GLN A 411 13.29 8.91 -7.60
N LEU A 412 12.36 9.62 -8.24
CA LEU A 412 12.62 10.30 -9.49
C LEU A 412 13.63 11.44 -9.32
N GLU A 413 13.51 12.24 -8.27
CA GLU A 413 14.47 13.30 -7.91
C GLU A 413 15.87 12.73 -7.64
N ALA A 414 15.95 11.64 -6.89
CA ALA A 414 17.21 10.96 -6.62
C ALA A 414 17.90 10.46 -7.90
N GLN A 415 17.13 9.88 -8.83
CA GLN A 415 17.68 9.43 -10.13
C GLN A 415 18.12 10.60 -11.01
N LEU A 416 17.42 11.72 -10.98
CA LEU A 416 17.84 12.94 -11.70
C LEU A 416 19.12 13.55 -11.13
N MET A 417 19.24 13.61 -9.80
CA MET A 417 20.44 14.13 -9.15
C MET A 417 21.67 13.29 -9.48
N MET A 418 21.58 11.96 -9.41
CA MET A 418 22.70 11.08 -9.76
C MET A 418 23.23 11.34 -11.17
N ARG A 419 22.36 11.60 -12.14
CA ARG A 419 22.76 11.87 -13.53
C ARG A 419 23.33 13.27 -13.76
N ASN A 420 22.87 14.27 -13.03
CA ASN A 420 23.47 15.59 -13.13
C ASN A 420 24.92 15.58 -12.67
N TYR A 421 25.28 14.73 -11.69
CA TYR A 421 26.68 14.56 -11.25
C TYR A 421 27.54 13.85 -12.30
N GLU A 422 27.01 12.84 -13.03
CA GLU A 422 27.75 12.19 -14.13
C GLU A 422 28.01 13.13 -15.31
N GLY A 423 27.14 14.13 -15.53
CA GLY A 423 27.32 15.16 -16.57
C GLY A 423 28.42 16.19 -16.27
N PHE A 424 28.81 16.34 -15.00
CA PHE A 424 29.93 17.23 -14.59
C PHE A 424 31.29 16.54 -14.66
N LEU A 425 31.34 15.22 -14.78
CA LEU A 425 32.57 14.42 -14.84
C LEU A 425 32.98 14.05 -16.29
N LYS A 426 32.22 14.46 -17.28
CA LYS A 426 32.51 14.41 -18.70
C LYS A 426 32.84 15.83 -19.19
#